data_8afcf62771df7a6adf8af49e5a2fb931
#
_entry.id   8afcf62771df7a6adf8af49e5a2fb931
#
_cell.length_a   1.000
_cell.length_b   1.000
_cell.length_c   1.000
_cell.angle_alpha   90.00
_cell.angle_beta   90.00
_cell.angle_gamma   90.00
#
_symmetry.space_group_name_H-M   'P 1'
#
loop_
_entity.id
_entity.type
_entity.pdbx_description
1 polymer ?
#
loop_
_entity_poly.entity_id
_entity_poly.type
_entity_poly.pdbx_seq_one_letter_code
_entity_poly.pdbx_strand_id
1 'polypeptide(L)'
;MAELAAFHLIDNKLCGDWQGSSKCPEKEAGTYEKYATEHPQSPAAPEALYDAASRWSALIEIYKTENEGKKSDESKGKAIALAQKIASQYPQSDWGPRAERLLYLVQQGIPTYGNAQQ
;
A
#
# COMPACT_ATOMS: atom_id res chain seq x y z
N MET A 1 -22.86 -7.90 4.17
CA MET A 1 -21.96 -6.87 3.63
C MET A 1 -21.13 -6.21 4.72
N ALA A 2 -20.96 -6.92 5.83
CA ALA A 2 -20.14 -6.40 6.93
C ALA A 2 -18.71 -6.09 6.48
N GLU A 3 -18.19 -6.91 5.56
CA GLU A 3 -16.82 -6.71 5.06
C GLU A 3 -16.66 -5.38 4.35
N LEU A 4 -17.61 -5.01 3.49
CA LEU A 4 -17.54 -3.76 2.78
C LEU A 4 -17.77 -2.57 3.70
N ALA A 5 -18.69 -2.72 4.67
CA ALA A 5 -18.93 -1.67 5.65
C ALA A 5 -17.66 -1.39 6.45
N ALA A 6 -16.95 -2.45 6.87
CA ALA A 6 -15.70 -2.28 7.61
C ALA A 6 -14.64 -1.57 6.76
N PHE A 7 -14.58 -1.90 5.47
CA PHE A 7 -13.62 -1.26 4.57
C PHE A 7 -13.93 0.24 4.44
N HIS A 8 -15.19 0.59 4.27
CA HIS A 8 -15.57 2.00 4.15
C HIS A 8 -15.30 2.77 5.43
N LEU A 9 -15.41 2.12 6.58
CA LEU A 9 -15.08 2.77 7.85
C LEU A 9 -13.59 3.10 7.93
N ILE A 10 -12.75 2.28 7.35
CA ILE A 10 -11.32 2.58 7.28
C ILE A 10 -11.09 3.87 6.51
N ASP A 11 -11.75 4.00 5.35
CA ASP A 11 -11.60 5.21 4.53
C ASP A 11 -11.96 6.47 5.31
N ASN A 12 -12.96 6.37 6.18
CA ASN A 12 -13.39 7.52 6.98
C ASN A 12 -12.42 7.86 8.10
N LYS A 13 -11.48 6.98 8.41
CA LYS A 13 -10.53 7.18 9.51
C LYS A 13 -9.11 7.50 9.03
N LEU A 14 -8.93 7.65 7.72
CA LEU A 14 -7.62 7.94 7.19
C LEU A 14 -7.22 9.38 7.51
N CYS A 15 -5.91 9.60 7.59
CA CYS A 15 -5.38 10.95 7.71
C CYS A 15 -5.60 11.70 6.40
N GLY A 16 -5.94 12.96 6.49
CA GLY A 16 -6.18 13.76 5.30
C GLY A 16 -4.90 14.09 4.55
N ASP A 17 -3.87 14.49 5.27
CA ASP A 17 -2.62 14.96 4.68
C ASP A 17 -1.45 14.38 5.46
N TRP A 18 -0.49 13.80 4.74
CA TRP A 18 0.69 13.21 5.37
C TRP A 18 1.77 14.24 5.68
N GLN A 19 1.80 15.31 4.90
CA GLN A 19 2.78 16.40 5.06
C GLN A 19 4.23 15.89 5.06
N GLY A 20 4.48 14.83 4.30
CA GLY A 20 5.83 14.27 4.19
C GLY A 20 6.27 13.44 5.38
N SER A 21 5.38 13.18 6.33
CA SER A 21 5.71 12.39 7.51
C SER A 21 5.33 10.93 7.30
N SER A 22 6.11 10.01 7.89
CA SER A 22 5.84 8.59 7.81
C SER A 22 4.70 8.13 8.73
N LYS A 23 4.29 8.94 9.69
CA LYS A 23 3.35 8.50 10.72
C LYS A 23 2.02 8.03 10.16
N CYS A 24 1.39 8.83 9.32
CA CYS A 24 0.08 8.50 8.78
C CYS A 24 0.12 7.40 7.74
N PRO A 25 1.00 7.46 6.72
CA PRO A 25 1.01 6.36 5.76
C PRO A 25 1.40 5.02 6.37
N GLU A 26 2.25 5.00 7.40
CA GLU A 26 2.58 3.77 8.09
C GLU A 26 1.34 3.18 8.78
N LYS A 27 0.58 4.02 9.47
CA LYS A 27 -0.64 3.61 10.13
C LYS A 27 -1.67 3.13 9.11
N GLU A 28 -1.82 3.86 8.02
CA GLU A 28 -2.78 3.49 6.97
C GLU A 28 -2.42 2.16 6.34
N ALA A 29 -1.13 1.95 6.03
CA ALA A 29 -0.68 0.69 5.46
C ALA A 29 -1.03 -0.49 6.38
N GLY A 30 -0.75 -0.35 7.66
CA GLY A 30 -1.07 -1.40 8.62
C GLY A 30 -2.56 -1.68 8.73
N THR A 31 -3.36 -0.63 8.66
CA THR A 31 -4.82 -0.77 8.76
C THR A 31 -5.37 -1.53 7.55
N TYR A 32 -4.90 -1.20 6.34
CA TYR A 32 -5.35 -1.90 5.15
C TYR A 32 -4.88 -3.36 5.13
N GLU A 33 -3.64 -3.62 5.55
CA GLU A 33 -3.15 -4.99 5.63
C GLU A 33 -3.98 -5.82 6.59
N LYS A 34 -4.31 -5.24 7.73
CA LYS A 34 -5.12 -5.92 8.73
C LYS A 34 -6.48 -6.28 8.17
N TYR A 35 -7.12 -5.33 7.48
CA TYR A 35 -8.41 -5.58 6.87
C TYR A 35 -8.33 -6.76 5.91
N ALA A 36 -7.35 -6.76 5.02
CA ALA A 36 -7.22 -7.82 4.01
C ALA A 36 -6.94 -9.17 4.66
N THR A 37 -6.17 -9.18 5.74
CA THR A 37 -5.87 -10.41 6.47
C THR A 37 -7.10 -10.97 7.16
N GLU A 38 -7.91 -10.11 7.73
CA GLU A 38 -9.11 -10.53 8.46
C GLU A 38 -10.28 -10.84 7.54
N HIS A 39 -10.27 -10.30 6.32
CA HIS A 39 -11.38 -10.46 5.38
C HIS A 39 -10.87 -10.86 3.99
N PRO A 40 -10.16 -12.01 3.89
CA PRO A 40 -9.54 -12.38 2.60
C PRO A 40 -10.55 -12.70 1.51
N GLN A 41 -11.80 -12.99 1.88
CA GLN A 41 -12.85 -13.28 0.91
C GLN A 41 -13.67 -12.06 0.54
N SER A 42 -13.38 -10.92 1.14
CA SER A 42 -14.09 -9.69 0.84
C SER A 42 -13.79 -9.22 -0.59
N PRO A 43 -14.80 -8.70 -1.31
CA PRO A 43 -14.53 -8.08 -2.62
C PRO A 43 -13.54 -6.93 -2.54
N ALA A 44 -13.39 -6.31 -1.37
CA ALA A 44 -12.46 -5.20 -1.18
C ALA A 44 -11.07 -5.65 -0.75
N ALA A 45 -10.83 -6.95 -0.55
CA ALA A 45 -9.52 -7.42 -0.10
C ALA A 45 -8.39 -7.05 -1.07
N PRO A 46 -8.52 -7.26 -2.40
CA PRO A 46 -7.44 -6.86 -3.30
C PRO A 46 -7.19 -5.36 -3.31
N GLU A 47 -8.24 -4.56 -3.20
CA GLU A 47 -8.06 -3.11 -3.10
C GLU A 47 -7.34 -2.73 -1.82
N ALA A 48 -7.69 -3.35 -0.69
CA ALA A 48 -7.03 -3.07 0.58
C ALA A 48 -5.54 -3.43 0.51
N LEU A 49 -5.21 -4.57 -0.12
CA LEU A 49 -3.82 -4.94 -0.30
C LEU A 49 -3.08 -3.93 -1.17
N TYR A 50 -3.74 -3.45 -2.22
CA TYR A 50 -3.13 -2.45 -3.11
C TYR A 50 -2.94 -1.12 -2.37
N ASP A 51 -3.93 -0.71 -1.60
CA ASP A 51 -3.82 0.53 -0.80
C ASP A 51 -2.66 0.43 0.19
N ALA A 52 -2.48 -0.74 0.82
CA ALA A 52 -1.34 -0.95 1.70
C ALA A 52 -0.02 -0.92 0.93
N ALA A 53 0.04 -1.60 -0.22
CA ALA A 53 1.26 -1.63 -1.02
C ALA A 53 1.64 -0.23 -1.49
N SER A 54 0.66 0.56 -1.87
CA SER A 54 0.88 1.93 -2.32
C SER A 54 1.45 2.80 -1.20
N ARG A 55 0.97 2.62 0.05
CA ARG A 55 1.52 3.34 1.20
C ARG A 55 2.94 2.93 1.49
N TRP A 56 3.24 1.62 1.47
CA TRP A 56 4.60 1.16 1.67
C TRP A 56 5.54 1.68 0.58
N SER A 57 5.06 1.75 -0.66
CA SER A 57 5.84 2.31 -1.75
C SER A 57 6.16 3.79 -1.49
N ALA A 58 5.19 4.57 -1.03
CA ALA A 58 5.42 5.96 -0.67
C ALA A 58 6.41 6.08 0.48
N LEU A 59 6.33 5.17 1.45
CA LEU A 59 7.20 5.18 2.62
C LEU A 59 8.67 4.95 2.26
N ILE A 60 8.95 4.30 1.14
CA ILE A 60 10.33 4.16 0.69
C ILE A 60 11.00 5.53 0.62
N GLU A 61 10.33 6.47 -0.02
CA GLU A 61 10.87 7.82 -0.20
C GLU A 61 10.78 8.65 1.08
N ILE A 62 9.68 8.52 1.80
CA ILE A 62 9.48 9.29 3.03
C ILE A 62 10.53 8.92 4.07
N TYR A 63 10.79 7.63 4.26
CA TYR A 63 11.81 7.21 5.23
C TYR A 63 13.21 7.69 4.83
N LYS A 64 13.48 7.82 3.53
CA LYS A 64 14.75 8.39 3.08
C LYS A 64 14.89 9.83 3.57
N THR A 65 13.82 10.61 3.49
CA THR A 65 13.86 12.00 3.94
C THR A 65 14.02 12.10 5.46
N GLU A 66 13.65 11.03 6.18
CA GLU A 66 13.76 10.99 7.62
C GLU A 66 15.08 10.35 8.08
N ASN A 67 15.98 10.03 7.15
CA ASN A 67 17.23 9.35 7.44
C ASN A 67 17.03 7.97 8.06
N GLU A 68 15.96 7.28 7.64
CA GLU A 68 15.63 5.94 8.11
C GLU A 68 15.84 4.94 6.99
N GLY A 69 17.08 4.77 6.57
CA GLY A 69 17.41 3.91 5.43
C GLY A 69 16.95 2.47 5.62
N LYS A 70 17.08 1.93 6.83
CA LYS A 70 16.66 0.57 7.10
C LYS A 70 15.15 0.43 6.92
N LYS A 71 14.38 1.38 7.44
CA LYS A 71 12.93 1.35 7.29
C LYS A 71 12.52 1.55 5.83
N SER A 72 13.27 2.34 5.09
CA SER A 72 13.04 2.51 3.66
C SER A 72 13.17 1.16 2.94
N ASP A 73 14.24 0.41 3.24
CA ASP A 73 14.45 -0.90 2.64
C ASP A 73 13.38 -1.89 3.03
N GLU A 74 12.95 -1.86 4.29
CA GLU A 74 11.86 -2.73 4.76
C GLU A 74 10.55 -2.41 4.04
N SER A 75 10.28 -1.12 3.83
CA SER A 75 9.08 -0.68 3.11
C SER A 75 9.09 -1.18 1.68
N LYS A 76 10.24 -1.14 1.03
CA LYS A 76 10.39 -1.67 -0.33
C LYS A 76 10.03 -3.14 -0.37
N GLY A 77 10.55 -3.93 0.58
CA GLY A 77 10.23 -5.35 0.66
C GLY A 77 8.75 -5.60 0.86
N LYS A 78 8.11 -4.81 1.71
CA LYS A 78 6.67 -4.95 1.97
C LYS A 78 5.84 -4.59 0.74
N ALA A 79 6.20 -3.52 0.04
CA ALA A 79 5.49 -3.12 -1.16
C ALA A 79 5.58 -4.22 -2.22
N ILE A 80 6.77 -4.79 -2.41
CA ILE A 80 6.97 -5.87 -3.38
C ILE A 80 6.15 -7.10 -2.99
N ALA A 81 6.21 -7.51 -1.73
CA ALA A 81 5.49 -8.70 -1.28
C ALA A 81 3.98 -8.56 -1.47
N LEU A 82 3.44 -7.39 -1.13
CA LEU A 82 2.00 -7.15 -1.27
C LEU A 82 1.59 -7.11 -2.74
N ALA A 83 2.38 -6.46 -3.59
CA ALA A 83 2.06 -6.40 -5.01
C ALA A 83 2.10 -7.80 -5.63
N GLN A 84 3.07 -8.62 -5.25
CA GLN A 84 3.16 -10.00 -5.72
C GLN A 84 1.97 -10.82 -5.25
N LYS A 85 1.53 -10.60 -4.01
CA LYS A 85 0.38 -11.32 -3.47
C LYS A 85 -0.89 -10.99 -4.27
N ILE A 86 -1.10 -9.73 -4.61
CA ILE A 86 -2.26 -9.33 -5.41
C ILE A 86 -2.20 -9.99 -6.79
N ALA A 87 -1.06 -9.93 -7.45
CA ALA A 87 -0.90 -10.49 -8.79
C ALA A 87 -1.12 -11.99 -8.80
N SER A 88 -0.72 -12.70 -7.74
CA SER A 88 -0.85 -14.16 -7.68
C SER A 88 -2.19 -14.63 -7.17
N GLN A 89 -2.79 -13.93 -6.21
CA GLN A 89 -4.03 -14.38 -5.57
C GLN A 89 -5.28 -13.73 -6.14
N TYR A 90 -5.14 -12.55 -6.72
CA TYR A 90 -6.28 -11.80 -7.25
C TYR A 90 -6.01 -11.30 -8.68
N PRO A 91 -5.52 -12.19 -9.58
CA PRO A 91 -5.12 -11.73 -10.93
C PRO A 91 -6.29 -11.25 -11.78
N GLN A 92 -7.50 -11.71 -11.46
CA GLN A 92 -8.68 -11.33 -12.23
C GLN A 92 -9.34 -10.07 -11.72
N SER A 93 -8.87 -9.51 -10.61
CA SER A 93 -9.42 -8.27 -10.08
C SER A 93 -8.86 -7.09 -10.86
N ASP A 94 -9.53 -5.94 -10.73
CA ASP A 94 -9.04 -4.71 -11.32
C ASP A 94 -7.67 -4.30 -10.76
N TRP A 95 -7.30 -4.87 -9.63
CA TRP A 95 -6.07 -4.51 -8.92
C TRP A 95 -4.87 -5.35 -9.34
N GLY A 96 -5.11 -6.48 -10.03
CA GLY A 96 -4.02 -7.31 -10.52
C GLY A 96 -3.06 -6.56 -11.43
N PRO A 97 -3.56 -5.98 -12.55
CA PRO A 97 -2.68 -5.22 -13.44
C PRO A 97 -2.04 -4.00 -12.77
N ARG A 98 -2.78 -3.34 -11.88
CA ARG A 98 -2.22 -2.20 -11.14
C ARG A 98 -1.10 -2.63 -10.21
N ALA A 99 -1.25 -3.79 -9.58
CA ALA A 99 -0.23 -4.33 -8.71
C ALA A 99 1.03 -4.71 -9.49
N GLU A 100 0.86 -5.26 -10.69
CA GLU A 100 2.00 -5.59 -11.54
C GLU A 100 2.77 -4.35 -11.93
N ARG A 101 2.06 -3.27 -12.24
CA ARG A 101 2.71 -2.02 -12.56
C ARG A 101 3.46 -1.47 -11.35
N LEU A 102 2.83 -1.48 -10.18
CA LEU A 102 3.46 -1.02 -8.96
C LEU A 102 4.70 -1.84 -8.64
N LEU A 103 4.60 -3.15 -8.79
CA LEU A 103 5.72 -4.06 -8.57
C LEU A 103 6.90 -3.67 -9.46
N TYR A 104 6.64 -3.44 -10.75
CA TYR A 104 7.67 -3.05 -11.69
C TYR A 104 8.34 -1.75 -11.23
N LEU A 105 7.54 -0.73 -10.90
CA LEU A 105 8.10 0.56 -10.51
C LEU A 105 8.97 0.43 -9.26
N VAL A 106 8.48 -0.31 -8.27
CA VAL A 106 9.23 -0.47 -7.01
C VAL A 106 10.53 -1.26 -7.26
N GLN A 107 10.46 -2.32 -8.06
CA GLN A 107 11.65 -3.12 -8.33
C GLN A 107 12.69 -2.34 -9.12
N GLN A 108 12.25 -1.43 -9.97
CA GLN A 108 13.17 -0.60 -10.75
C GLN A 108 13.66 0.62 -9.99
N GLY A 109 13.19 0.82 -8.77
CA GLY A 109 13.60 1.96 -7.97
C GLY A 109 13.00 3.27 -8.44
N ILE A 110 11.89 3.21 -9.18
CA ILE A 110 11.20 4.41 -9.67
C ILE A 110 10.24 4.89 -8.59
N PRO A 111 10.43 6.10 -8.04
CA PRO A 111 9.57 6.58 -6.97
C PRO A 111 8.12 6.71 -7.41
N THR A 112 7.22 6.34 -6.51
CA THR A 112 5.78 6.46 -6.74
C THR A 112 5.17 7.57 -5.91
N TYR A 113 6.00 8.31 -5.15
CA TYR A 113 5.53 9.37 -4.27
C TYR A 113 6.52 10.52 -4.31
N GLY A 114 6.01 11.72 -4.22
CA GLY A 114 6.85 12.91 -4.08
C GLY A 114 7.24 13.55 -5.40
N ASN A 115 7.38 12.76 -6.45
CA ASN A 115 7.77 13.32 -7.75
C ASN A 115 6.89 12.83 -8.89
N ALA A 116 5.96 11.95 -8.63
CA ALA A 116 5.16 11.35 -9.70
C ALA A 116 4.32 12.38 -10.43
N GLN A 117 3.99 13.44 -9.78
CA GLN A 117 3.16 14.49 -10.30
C GLN A 117 3.94 15.53 -11.08
N GLN A 118 5.24 15.41 -11.09
CA GLN A 118 6.09 16.39 -11.77
C GLN A 118 5.88 16.41 -13.26
#